data_b4bd7816328bb597b42db2e3d095522d
#
_entry.id   b4bd7816328bb597b42db2e3d095522d
#
_cell.length_a   1.000
_cell.length_b   1.000
_cell.length_c   1.000
_cell.angle_alpha   90.00
_cell.angle_beta   90.00
_cell.angle_gamma   90.00
#
_symmetry.space_group_name_H-M   'P 1'
#
loop_
_entity.id
_entity.type
_entity.pdbx_description
1 polymer ?
#
loop_
_entity_poly.entity_id
_entity_poly.type
_entity_poly.pdbx_seq_one_letter_code
_entity_poly.pdbx_strand_id
1 'polypeptide(L)'
;MINSALNYGPACSVAAVESLTGVQLNHFIEINFEGFISIVDALGGVDVCLPQPMKDPKAKLDLPAGDQKVNGTDALALARTRHAVGDGSDIARLGHQQMVMSAIVQQATSRETLARPDRLYSFLDAATSSLTVDPGLSSLSDLTALAARVQAVPSDDITFMTMPWSPAPQNRNRVVPSADAESLFASLREDSPVALAGKKSGKKSDADAASEINDRAAAVHITNAARVANLAGDYAKKASEQGFTVSGVGNAASVQSATTLLAADTDQAQQTAVALAKDLNLDLKPVTAAIDGVQLHLGQDYQSVEKPEKSPVKTTNRKASQSLCG
;
A
#
# COMPACT_ATOMS: atom_id res chain seq x y z
N MET A 1 -22.96 -0.73 13.03
CA MET A 1 -22.09 -0.76 11.81
C MET A 1 -21.29 0.52 11.80
N ILE A 2 -20.03 0.48 11.33
CA ILE A 2 -19.18 1.68 11.33
C ILE A 2 -19.83 2.87 10.61
N ASN A 3 -20.51 2.62 9.50
CA ASN A 3 -21.23 3.65 8.74
C ASN A 3 -22.34 4.37 9.53
N SER A 4 -22.88 3.76 10.59
CA SER A 4 -23.90 4.45 11.39
C SER A 4 -23.33 5.56 12.29
N ALA A 5 -21.99 5.62 12.43
CA ALA A 5 -21.32 6.71 13.14
C ALA A 5 -21.55 8.07 12.45
N LEU A 6 -21.71 8.07 11.12
CA LEU A 6 -21.97 9.31 10.35
C LEU A 6 -23.30 9.98 10.76
N ASN A 7 -24.27 9.23 11.27
CA ASN A 7 -25.52 9.82 11.80
C ASN A 7 -25.28 10.77 12.98
N TYR A 8 -24.12 10.67 13.64
CA TYR A 8 -23.69 11.51 14.75
C TYR A 8 -22.63 12.54 14.34
N GLY A 9 -22.40 12.65 13.03
CA GLY A 9 -21.46 13.60 12.42
C GLY A 9 -20.11 13.01 12.05
N PRO A 10 -19.32 13.76 11.24
CA PRO A 10 -18.04 13.30 10.72
C PRO A 10 -17.03 12.95 11.82
N ALA A 11 -16.98 13.71 12.92
CA ALA A 11 -16.08 13.46 14.05
C ALA A 11 -16.30 12.06 14.68
N CYS A 12 -17.58 11.61 14.78
CA CYS A 12 -17.87 10.25 15.23
C CYS A 12 -17.38 9.19 14.25
N SER A 13 -17.43 9.46 12.96
CA SER A 13 -16.88 8.56 11.93
C SER A 13 -15.36 8.47 12.02
N VAL A 14 -14.68 9.60 12.21
CA VAL A 14 -13.22 9.65 12.47
C VAL A 14 -12.88 8.80 13.68
N ALA A 15 -13.49 9.07 14.84
CA ALA A 15 -13.23 8.31 16.06
C ALA A 15 -13.50 6.80 15.90
N ALA A 16 -14.54 6.41 15.15
CA ALA A 16 -14.84 5.01 14.88
C ALA A 16 -13.78 4.34 13.99
N VAL A 17 -13.24 5.04 13.01
CA VAL A 17 -12.16 4.53 12.15
C VAL A 17 -10.86 4.45 12.93
N GLU A 18 -10.50 5.46 13.69
CA GLU A 18 -9.31 5.45 14.57
C GLU A 18 -9.37 4.32 15.60
N SER A 19 -10.52 4.11 16.23
CA SER A 19 -10.74 3.00 17.18
C SER A 19 -10.60 1.63 16.50
N LEU A 20 -11.00 1.51 15.23
CA LEU A 20 -10.90 0.26 14.48
C LEU A 20 -9.49 -0.04 14.01
N THR A 21 -8.77 0.97 13.56
CA THR A 21 -7.48 0.83 12.85
C THR A 21 -6.27 1.13 13.72
N GLY A 22 -6.46 1.89 14.79
CA GLY A 22 -5.38 2.47 15.59
C GLY A 22 -4.57 3.52 14.83
N VAL A 23 -5.02 3.94 13.64
CA VAL A 23 -4.37 4.97 12.82
C VAL A 23 -4.94 6.33 13.23
N GLN A 24 -4.09 7.30 13.52
CA GLN A 24 -4.49 8.67 13.80
C GLN A 24 -4.87 9.37 12.49
N LEU A 25 -6.05 9.99 12.45
CA LEU A 25 -6.56 10.73 11.30
C LEU A 25 -6.42 12.23 11.54
N ASN A 26 -5.66 12.91 10.70
CA ASN A 26 -5.41 14.35 10.80
C ASN A 26 -6.54 15.18 10.22
N HIS A 27 -7.18 14.68 9.14
CA HIS A 27 -8.19 15.40 8.39
C HIS A 27 -9.34 14.48 7.99
N PHE A 28 -10.51 15.07 7.81
CA PHE A 28 -11.62 14.42 7.12
C PHE A 28 -12.18 15.32 6.01
N ILE A 29 -12.69 14.69 4.99
CA ILE A 29 -13.41 15.31 3.90
C ILE A 29 -14.69 14.51 3.66
N GLU A 30 -15.84 15.18 3.75
CA GLU A 30 -17.14 14.61 3.42
C GLU A 30 -17.65 15.25 2.14
N ILE A 31 -18.22 14.44 1.25
CA ILE A 31 -18.84 14.88 0.00
C ILE A 31 -20.25 14.31 -0.09
N ASN A 32 -21.21 15.13 -0.46
CA ASN A 32 -22.55 14.67 -0.80
C ASN A 32 -22.65 14.30 -2.30
N PHE A 33 -23.78 13.71 -2.72
CA PHE A 33 -23.95 13.24 -4.09
C PHE A 33 -23.95 14.37 -5.13
N GLU A 34 -24.53 15.50 -4.78
CA GLU A 34 -24.59 16.68 -5.66
C GLU A 34 -23.20 17.26 -5.87
N GLY A 35 -22.42 17.38 -4.79
CA GLY A 35 -21.04 17.81 -4.84
C GLY A 35 -20.15 16.85 -5.63
N PHE A 36 -20.35 15.55 -5.50
CA PHE A 36 -19.63 14.57 -6.30
C PHE A 36 -19.90 14.77 -7.81
N ILE A 37 -21.17 14.93 -8.20
CA ILE A 37 -21.56 15.21 -9.59
C ILE A 37 -20.87 16.49 -10.08
N SER A 38 -20.96 17.57 -9.31
CA SER A 38 -20.39 18.86 -9.66
C SER A 38 -18.86 18.81 -9.87
N ILE A 39 -18.15 18.08 -9.02
CA ILE A 39 -16.70 17.90 -9.13
C ILE A 39 -16.34 17.13 -10.41
N VAL A 40 -17.03 16.04 -10.71
CA VAL A 40 -16.78 15.24 -11.92
C VAL A 40 -17.10 16.05 -13.18
N ASP A 41 -18.19 16.79 -13.18
CA ASP A 41 -18.60 17.62 -14.33
C ASP A 41 -17.62 18.80 -14.53
N ALA A 42 -17.11 19.41 -13.47
CA ALA A 42 -16.09 20.47 -13.53
C ALA A 42 -14.76 19.97 -14.12
N LEU A 43 -14.42 18.69 -13.94
CA LEU A 43 -13.28 18.06 -14.61
C LEU A 43 -13.55 17.76 -16.11
N GLY A 44 -14.78 17.98 -16.59
CA GLY A 44 -15.22 17.66 -17.94
C GLY A 44 -15.52 16.16 -18.13
N GLY A 45 -15.91 15.49 -17.05
CA GLY A 45 -16.13 14.04 -16.99
C GLY A 45 -14.86 13.26 -16.71
N VAL A 46 -15.01 11.96 -16.48
CA VAL A 46 -13.89 11.04 -16.23
C VAL A 46 -13.92 9.87 -17.22
N ASP A 47 -12.75 9.44 -17.63
CA ASP A 47 -12.61 8.29 -18.52
C ASP A 47 -12.71 7.01 -17.71
N VAL A 48 -13.60 6.10 -18.13
CA VAL A 48 -13.77 4.78 -17.53
C VAL A 48 -13.75 3.73 -18.62
N CYS A 49 -13.30 2.53 -18.28
CA CYS A 49 -13.39 1.39 -19.18
C CYS A 49 -14.12 0.24 -18.52
N LEU A 50 -15.16 -0.27 -19.19
CA LEU A 50 -15.96 -1.36 -18.70
C LEU A 50 -15.70 -2.63 -19.51
N PRO A 51 -15.35 -3.77 -18.89
CA PRO A 51 -15.11 -5.02 -19.61
C PRO A 51 -16.38 -5.59 -20.25
N GLN A 52 -17.56 -5.19 -19.77
CA GLN A 52 -18.88 -5.58 -20.29
C GLN A 52 -19.88 -4.44 -20.07
N PRO A 53 -20.99 -4.41 -20.83
CA PRO A 53 -22.01 -3.39 -20.64
C PRO A 53 -22.64 -3.52 -19.25
N MET A 54 -22.95 -2.38 -18.64
CA MET A 54 -23.50 -2.31 -17.29
C MET A 54 -24.86 -1.62 -17.31
N LYS A 55 -25.87 -2.36 -16.90
CA LYS A 55 -27.24 -1.85 -16.81
C LYS A 55 -27.83 -2.10 -15.44
N ASP A 56 -28.14 -1.03 -14.72
CA ASP A 56 -28.81 -1.07 -13.41
C ASP A 56 -29.91 -0.01 -13.34
N PRO A 57 -31.17 -0.40 -13.59
CA PRO A 57 -32.29 0.53 -13.54
C PRO A 57 -32.48 1.22 -12.17
N LYS A 58 -32.09 0.56 -11.08
CA LYS A 58 -32.20 1.14 -9.72
C LYS A 58 -31.16 2.24 -9.48
N ALA A 59 -29.98 2.09 -10.05
CA ALA A 59 -28.94 3.12 -10.04
C ALA A 59 -29.10 4.13 -11.19
N LYS A 60 -30.04 3.92 -12.11
CA LYS A 60 -30.20 4.67 -13.37
C LYS A 60 -28.94 4.62 -14.24
N LEU A 61 -28.30 3.45 -14.31
CA LEU A 61 -27.06 3.22 -15.04
C LEU A 61 -27.39 2.45 -16.33
N ASP A 62 -26.87 2.92 -17.47
CA ASP A 62 -26.89 2.21 -18.76
C ASP A 62 -25.65 2.61 -19.56
N LEU A 63 -24.56 1.87 -19.35
CA LEU A 63 -23.28 2.14 -19.98
C LEU A 63 -22.84 0.97 -20.85
N PRO A 64 -22.35 1.22 -22.08
CA PRO A 64 -21.79 0.19 -22.96
C PRO A 64 -20.47 -0.35 -22.42
N ALA A 65 -19.97 -1.45 -22.99
CA ALA A 65 -18.61 -1.92 -22.75
C ALA A 65 -17.59 -1.03 -23.47
N GLY A 66 -16.35 -1.06 -22.99
CA GLY A 66 -15.21 -0.36 -23.59
C GLY A 66 -14.90 0.97 -22.91
N ASP A 67 -13.99 1.70 -23.56
CA ASP A 67 -13.56 3.03 -23.12
C ASP A 67 -14.61 4.08 -23.39
N GLN A 68 -14.93 4.87 -22.39
CA GLN A 68 -15.92 5.93 -22.49
C GLN A 68 -15.69 7.03 -21.44
N LYS A 69 -16.08 8.24 -21.81
CA LYS A 69 -16.09 9.36 -20.86
C LYS A 69 -17.49 9.47 -20.25
N VAL A 70 -17.55 9.44 -18.92
CA VAL A 70 -18.81 9.56 -18.16
C VAL A 70 -18.87 10.90 -17.44
N ASN A 71 -20.06 11.49 -17.40
CA ASN A 71 -20.37 12.68 -16.62
C ASN A 71 -20.55 12.37 -15.13
N GLY A 72 -20.78 13.37 -14.29
CA GLY A 72 -20.94 13.20 -12.86
C GLY A 72 -22.11 12.31 -12.46
N THR A 73 -23.22 12.38 -13.17
CA THR A 73 -24.41 11.56 -12.91
C THR A 73 -24.12 10.08 -13.18
N ASP A 74 -23.52 9.78 -14.30
CA ASP A 74 -23.18 8.40 -14.71
C ASP A 74 -22.05 7.84 -13.82
N ALA A 75 -21.05 8.66 -13.47
CA ALA A 75 -19.99 8.28 -12.55
C ALA A 75 -20.54 7.95 -11.15
N LEU A 76 -21.50 8.75 -10.65
CA LEU A 76 -22.18 8.46 -9.40
C LEU A 76 -23.03 7.18 -9.47
N ALA A 77 -23.76 6.98 -10.57
CA ALA A 77 -24.55 5.77 -10.80
C ALA A 77 -23.65 4.55 -10.82
N LEU A 78 -22.48 4.61 -11.50
CA LEU A 78 -21.47 3.57 -11.56
C LEU A 78 -20.89 3.25 -10.16
N ALA A 79 -20.57 4.26 -9.35
CA ALA A 79 -20.06 4.09 -7.99
C ALA A 79 -21.11 3.51 -7.02
N ARG A 80 -22.41 3.60 -7.35
CA ARG A 80 -23.52 3.14 -6.51
C ARG A 80 -24.16 1.83 -6.95
N THR A 81 -23.88 1.36 -8.18
CA THR A 81 -24.48 0.13 -8.71
C THR A 81 -24.08 -1.09 -7.87
N ARG A 82 -25.04 -1.98 -7.65
CA ARG A 82 -24.85 -3.27 -6.95
C ARG A 82 -25.28 -4.46 -7.81
N HIS A 83 -26.18 -4.24 -8.77
CA HIS A 83 -26.86 -5.32 -9.49
C HIS A 83 -26.24 -5.59 -10.86
N ALA A 84 -25.40 -4.71 -11.37
CA ALA A 84 -24.85 -4.85 -12.71
C ALA A 84 -23.66 -5.85 -12.78
N VAL A 85 -23.04 -6.21 -11.65
CA VAL A 85 -21.85 -7.09 -11.63
C VAL A 85 -21.82 -7.94 -10.34
N GLY A 86 -21.40 -9.20 -10.49
CA GLY A 86 -21.16 -10.12 -9.40
C GLY A 86 -22.43 -10.63 -8.70
N ASP A 87 -22.31 -10.91 -7.41
CA ASP A 87 -23.36 -11.47 -6.57
C ASP A 87 -24.35 -10.43 -6.00
N GLY A 88 -24.25 -9.16 -6.41
CA GLY A 88 -25.05 -8.06 -5.89
C GLY A 88 -24.64 -7.58 -4.48
N SER A 89 -23.50 -8.03 -3.97
CA SER A 89 -23.00 -7.66 -2.65
C SER A 89 -22.43 -6.23 -2.64
N ASP A 90 -22.37 -5.65 -1.42
CA ASP A 90 -21.68 -4.37 -1.21
C ASP A 90 -20.18 -4.44 -1.55
N ILE A 91 -19.58 -5.62 -1.52
CA ILE A 91 -18.16 -5.84 -1.83
C ILE A 91 -17.89 -5.65 -3.32
N ALA A 92 -18.75 -6.15 -4.20
CA ALA A 92 -18.63 -5.95 -5.64
C ALA A 92 -18.63 -4.46 -6.01
N ARG A 93 -19.41 -3.64 -5.29
CA ARG A 93 -19.45 -2.18 -5.48
C ARG A 93 -18.12 -1.48 -5.19
N LEU A 94 -17.30 -2.00 -4.26
CA LEU A 94 -16.01 -1.38 -3.91
C LEU A 94 -15.08 -1.28 -5.12
N GLY A 95 -15.08 -2.27 -6.02
CA GLY A 95 -14.30 -2.24 -7.25
C GLY A 95 -14.70 -1.07 -8.17
N HIS A 96 -15.99 -0.80 -8.31
CA HIS A 96 -16.48 0.34 -9.10
C HIS A 96 -16.12 1.68 -8.45
N GLN A 97 -16.23 1.78 -7.13
CA GLN A 97 -15.81 2.97 -6.40
C GLN A 97 -14.31 3.23 -6.58
N GLN A 98 -13.46 2.22 -6.47
CA GLN A 98 -12.03 2.32 -6.74
C GLN A 98 -11.74 2.73 -8.19
N MET A 99 -12.48 2.18 -9.16
CA MET A 99 -12.36 2.56 -10.57
C MET A 99 -12.67 4.05 -10.77
N VAL A 100 -13.82 4.52 -10.27
CA VAL A 100 -14.25 5.92 -10.41
C VAL A 100 -13.28 6.86 -9.68
N MET A 101 -12.83 6.52 -8.48
CA MET A 101 -11.84 7.33 -7.75
C MET A 101 -10.50 7.39 -8.49
N SER A 102 -10.04 6.27 -9.06
CA SER A 102 -8.84 6.23 -9.90
C SER A 102 -8.99 7.14 -11.13
N ALA A 103 -10.14 7.10 -11.80
CA ALA A 103 -10.44 7.95 -12.96
C ALA A 103 -10.46 9.44 -12.58
N ILE A 104 -11.04 9.80 -11.44
CA ILE A 104 -11.04 11.17 -10.92
C ILE A 104 -9.61 11.65 -10.66
N VAL A 105 -8.77 10.84 -9.99
CA VAL A 105 -7.36 11.19 -9.74
C VAL A 105 -6.61 11.37 -11.06
N GLN A 106 -6.75 10.46 -12.02
CA GLN A 106 -6.11 10.56 -13.35
C GLN A 106 -6.55 11.84 -14.07
N GLN A 107 -7.84 12.16 -14.10
CA GLN A 107 -8.35 13.34 -14.76
C GLN A 107 -7.92 14.64 -14.06
N ALA A 108 -7.99 14.69 -12.73
CA ALA A 108 -7.59 15.87 -11.95
C ALA A 108 -6.10 16.19 -12.09
N THR A 109 -5.25 15.17 -12.21
CA THR A 109 -3.80 15.32 -12.39
C THR A 109 -3.36 15.32 -13.85
N SER A 110 -4.30 15.25 -14.80
CA SER A 110 -4.00 15.23 -16.23
C SER A 110 -3.45 16.58 -16.71
N ARG A 111 -2.59 16.54 -17.73
CA ARG A 111 -2.12 17.75 -18.41
C ARG A 111 -3.27 18.58 -18.98
N GLU A 112 -4.33 17.93 -19.42
CA GLU A 112 -5.52 18.60 -19.95
C GLU A 112 -6.19 19.48 -18.91
N THR A 113 -6.33 19.02 -17.66
CA THR A 113 -6.92 19.81 -16.57
C THR A 113 -5.95 20.89 -16.07
N LEU A 114 -4.68 20.54 -15.87
CA LEU A 114 -3.68 21.44 -15.28
C LEU A 114 -3.25 22.57 -16.24
N ALA A 115 -3.24 22.33 -17.55
CA ALA A 115 -2.88 23.33 -18.56
C ALA A 115 -4.06 24.28 -18.90
N ARG A 116 -5.26 24.05 -18.37
CA ARG A 116 -6.45 24.84 -18.62
C ARG A 116 -6.92 25.56 -17.36
N PRO A 117 -6.56 26.86 -17.19
CA PRO A 117 -6.90 27.62 -15.99
C PRO A 117 -8.42 27.69 -15.71
N ASP A 118 -9.24 27.72 -16.77
CA ASP A 118 -10.70 27.71 -16.68
C ASP A 118 -11.24 26.43 -16.01
N ARG A 119 -10.73 25.25 -16.41
CA ARG A 119 -11.10 23.95 -15.82
C ARG A 119 -10.58 23.81 -14.41
N LEU A 120 -9.33 24.19 -14.18
CA LEU A 120 -8.73 24.14 -12.85
C LEU A 120 -9.52 25.01 -11.86
N TYR A 121 -9.89 26.23 -12.27
CA TYR A 121 -10.71 27.11 -11.44
C TYR A 121 -12.09 26.50 -11.16
N SER A 122 -12.79 26.01 -12.20
CA SER A 122 -14.10 25.37 -12.05
C SER A 122 -14.06 24.15 -11.14
N PHE A 123 -12.99 23.33 -11.23
CA PHE A 123 -12.77 22.19 -10.35
C PHE A 123 -12.55 22.62 -8.90
N LEU A 124 -11.70 23.63 -8.66
CA LEU A 124 -11.44 24.14 -7.31
C LEU A 124 -12.69 24.77 -6.69
N ASP A 125 -13.46 25.51 -7.47
CA ASP A 125 -14.73 26.11 -7.04
C ASP A 125 -15.75 25.04 -6.68
N ALA A 126 -15.95 24.04 -7.54
CA ALA A 126 -16.82 22.90 -7.28
C ALA A 126 -16.38 22.13 -6.03
N ALA A 127 -15.08 21.90 -5.86
CA ALA A 127 -14.55 21.20 -4.70
C ALA A 127 -14.79 22.01 -3.41
N THR A 128 -14.44 23.28 -3.38
CA THR A 128 -14.58 24.12 -2.17
C THR A 128 -16.03 24.33 -1.76
N SER A 129 -16.95 24.43 -2.73
CA SER A 129 -18.38 24.61 -2.45
C SER A 129 -19.11 23.32 -2.06
N SER A 130 -18.54 22.17 -2.38
CA SER A 130 -19.19 20.86 -2.25
C SER A 130 -18.66 19.98 -1.11
N LEU A 131 -17.53 20.36 -0.51
CA LEU A 131 -16.89 19.58 0.54
C LEU A 131 -17.23 20.11 1.93
N THR A 132 -17.54 19.20 2.84
CA THR A 132 -17.51 19.46 4.28
C THR A 132 -16.18 18.94 4.81
N VAL A 133 -15.40 19.81 5.42
CA VAL A 133 -14.02 19.54 5.87
C VAL A 133 -13.84 19.85 7.35
N ASP A 134 -12.80 19.34 7.94
CA ASP A 134 -12.39 19.71 9.30
C ASP A 134 -11.83 21.16 9.34
N PRO A 135 -11.71 21.75 10.55
CA PRO A 135 -11.21 23.13 10.68
C PRO A 135 -9.80 23.34 10.12
N GLY A 136 -8.96 22.30 10.04
CA GLY A 136 -7.60 22.39 9.50
C GLY A 136 -7.56 22.47 7.97
N LEU A 137 -8.69 22.23 7.28
CA LEU A 137 -8.83 22.34 5.83
C LEU A 137 -9.86 23.40 5.42
N SER A 138 -10.28 24.28 6.35
CA SER A 138 -11.39 25.21 6.13
C SER A 138 -11.05 26.38 5.20
N SER A 139 -9.77 26.66 4.94
CA SER A 139 -9.36 27.73 4.02
C SER A 139 -9.01 27.19 2.63
N LEU A 140 -9.20 28.02 1.60
CA LEU A 140 -8.80 27.71 0.23
C LEU A 140 -7.28 27.44 0.14
N SER A 141 -6.48 28.14 0.95
CA SER A 141 -5.02 27.93 1.00
C SER A 141 -4.66 26.53 1.53
N ASP A 142 -5.37 26.02 2.55
CA ASP A 142 -5.12 24.70 3.11
C ASP A 142 -5.52 23.60 2.13
N LEU A 143 -6.67 23.76 1.47
CA LEU A 143 -7.12 22.83 0.43
C LEU A 143 -6.18 22.82 -0.78
N THR A 144 -5.68 23.98 -1.22
CA THR A 144 -4.71 24.03 -2.32
C THR A 144 -3.36 23.45 -1.92
N ALA A 145 -2.91 23.66 -0.69
CA ALA A 145 -1.69 23.03 -0.16
C ALA A 145 -1.81 21.50 -0.11
N LEU A 146 -2.96 20.98 0.33
CA LEU A 146 -3.26 19.56 0.31
C LEU A 146 -3.27 19.02 -1.12
N ALA A 147 -3.96 19.68 -2.04
CA ALA A 147 -4.02 19.32 -3.45
C ALA A 147 -2.62 19.27 -4.09
N ALA A 148 -1.75 20.23 -3.80
CA ALA A 148 -0.38 20.26 -4.29
C ALA A 148 0.45 19.06 -3.75
N ARG A 149 0.25 18.66 -2.50
CA ARG A 149 0.91 17.47 -1.93
C ARG A 149 0.43 16.19 -2.59
N VAL A 150 -0.88 16.05 -2.81
CA VAL A 150 -1.44 14.88 -3.51
C VAL A 150 -0.94 14.82 -4.97
N GLN A 151 -0.88 15.96 -5.65
CA GLN A 151 -0.36 16.06 -7.02
C GLN A 151 1.12 15.66 -7.13
N ALA A 152 1.92 15.92 -6.09
CA ALA A 152 3.33 15.55 -6.06
C ALA A 152 3.55 14.03 -5.93
N VAL A 153 2.52 13.25 -5.55
CA VAL A 153 2.59 11.78 -5.48
C VAL A 153 2.38 11.20 -6.88
N PRO A 154 3.35 10.45 -7.43
CA PRO A 154 3.18 9.78 -8.70
C PRO A 154 1.95 8.86 -8.68
N SER A 155 1.17 8.82 -9.75
CA SER A 155 -0.03 7.97 -9.82
C SER A 155 0.26 6.47 -9.65
N ASP A 156 1.48 6.05 -9.96
CA ASP A 156 1.99 4.69 -9.69
C ASP A 156 2.13 4.37 -8.20
N ASP A 157 2.28 5.38 -7.36
CA ASP A 157 2.45 5.23 -5.90
C ASP A 157 1.12 5.37 -5.16
N ILE A 158 0.05 5.81 -5.84
CA ILE A 158 -1.30 5.84 -5.28
C ILE A 158 -1.95 4.48 -5.46
N THR A 159 -2.29 3.81 -4.36
CA THR A 159 -2.94 2.50 -4.37
C THR A 159 -4.28 2.54 -3.66
N PHE A 160 -5.34 2.21 -4.37
CA PHE A 160 -6.65 1.93 -3.79
C PHE A 160 -6.71 0.48 -3.37
N MET A 161 -7.10 0.20 -2.13
CA MET A 161 -7.25 -1.18 -1.68
C MET A 161 -8.48 -1.32 -0.78
N THR A 162 -9.05 -2.51 -0.79
CA THR A 162 -10.12 -2.89 0.13
C THR A 162 -9.50 -3.43 1.41
N MET A 163 -9.97 -2.99 2.56
CA MET A 163 -9.59 -3.57 3.84
C MET A 163 -9.88 -5.09 3.82
N PRO A 164 -8.93 -5.94 4.19
CA PRO A 164 -9.17 -7.38 4.31
C PRO A 164 -10.30 -7.66 5.29
N TRP A 165 -11.24 -8.50 4.90
CA TRP A 165 -12.45 -8.74 5.65
C TRP A 165 -12.82 -10.22 5.69
N SER A 166 -13.66 -10.59 6.65
CA SER A 166 -14.33 -11.90 6.74
C SER A 166 -15.79 -11.72 7.13
N PRO A 167 -16.69 -12.70 6.83
CA PRO A 167 -18.05 -12.66 7.31
C PRO A 167 -18.09 -12.60 8.84
N ALA A 168 -18.96 -11.76 9.39
CA ALA A 168 -19.13 -11.67 10.84
C ALA A 168 -19.72 -12.99 11.40
N PRO A 169 -19.15 -13.54 12.50
CA PRO A 169 -19.57 -14.83 13.06
C PRO A 169 -21.07 -14.89 13.42
N GLN A 170 -21.62 -13.77 13.91
CA GLN A 170 -23.02 -13.68 14.36
C GLN A 170 -23.99 -13.34 13.23
N ASN A 171 -23.50 -12.83 12.09
CA ASN A 171 -24.38 -12.43 10.98
C ASN A 171 -23.59 -12.40 9.67
N ARG A 172 -23.76 -13.42 8.85
CA ARG A 172 -23.06 -13.57 7.55
C ARG A 172 -23.34 -12.46 6.54
N ASN A 173 -24.41 -11.67 6.73
CA ASN A 173 -24.68 -10.50 5.90
C ASN A 173 -23.89 -9.26 6.31
N ARG A 174 -22.98 -9.40 7.27
CA ARG A 174 -22.06 -8.37 7.73
C ARG A 174 -20.63 -8.84 7.63
N VAL A 175 -19.72 -7.89 7.56
CA VAL A 175 -18.27 -8.15 7.49
C VAL A 175 -17.57 -7.53 8.70
N VAL A 176 -16.48 -8.16 9.08
CA VAL A 176 -15.51 -7.68 10.09
C VAL A 176 -14.11 -7.71 9.49
N PRO A 177 -13.15 -6.93 10.03
CA PRO A 177 -11.76 -7.08 9.64
C PRO A 177 -11.30 -8.52 9.77
N SER A 178 -10.58 -9.04 8.78
CA SER A 178 -9.93 -10.35 8.87
C SER A 178 -8.60 -10.24 9.64
N ALA A 179 -7.95 -11.38 9.91
CA ALA A 179 -6.62 -11.38 10.51
C ALA A 179 -5.58 -10.58 9.69
N ASP A 180 -5.69 -10.60 8.36
CA ASP A 180 -4.80 -9.84 7.46
C ASP A 180 -5.01 -8.31 7.59
N ALA A 181 -6.14 -7.84 8.11
CA ALA A 181 -6.41 -6.42 8.29
C ALA A 181 -5.47 -5.79 9.33
N GLU A 182 -5.07 -6.54 10.38
CA GLU A 182 -4.14 -6.01 11.38
C GLU A 182 -2.77 -5.73 10.78
N SER A 183 -2.27 -6.57 9.87
CA SER A 183 -1.03 -6.33 9.14
C SER A 183 -1.09 -5.06 8.27
N LEU A 184 -2.26 -4.80 7.65
CA LEU A 184 -2.50 -3.55 6.93
C LEU A 184 -2.50 -2.35 7.87
N PHE A 185 -3.22 -2.43 9.00
CA PHE A 185 -3.30 -1.33 9.96
C PHE A 185 -1.94 -1.05 10.61
N ALA A 186 -1.17 -2.09 10.94
CA ALA A 186 0.20 -1.94 11.44
C ALA A 186 1.09 -1.21 10.43
N SER A 187 0.99 -1.55 9.13
CA SER A 187 1.74 -0.85 8.09
C SER A 187 1.39 0.63 8.00
N LEU A 188 0.10 0.97 8.12
CA LEU A 188 -0.35 2.36 8.10
C LEU A 188 0.11 3.14 9.35
N ARG A 189 0.05 2.52 10.55
CA ARG A 189 0.52 3.16 11.79
C ARG A 189 2.02 3.45 11.79
N GLU A 190 2.79 2.56 11.15
CA GLU A 190 4.25 2.65 11.11
C GLU A 190 4.77 3.40 9.88
N ASP A 191 3.87 3.95 9.05
CA ASP A 191 4.19 4.60 7.78
C ASP A 191 5.13 3.75 6.91
N SER A 192 4.80 2.44 6.82
CA SER A 192 5.61 1.45 6.13
C SER A 192 4.87 0.87 4.92
N PRO A 193 5.58 0.47 3.85
CA PRO A 193 4.95 -0.10 2.67
C PRO A 193 4.10 -1.33 3.01
N VAL A 194 2.90 -1.41 2.42
CA VAL A 194 2.02 -2.56 2.58
C VAL A 194 2.49 -3.70 1.68
N ALA A 195 2.83 -4.85 2.28
CA ALA A 195 3.15 -6.07 1.52
C ALA A 195 1.85 -6.66 0.94
N LEU A 196 1.68 -6.63 -0.39
CA LEU A 196 0.50 -7.16 -1.07
C LEU A 196 0.76 -8.58 -1.58
N ALA A 197 -0.15 -9.52 -1.26
CA ALA A 197 -0.12 -10.86 -1.84
C ALA A 197 -0.44 -10.79 -3.34
N GLY A 198 0.42 -11.34 -4.19
CA GLY A 198 0.14 -11.53 -5.62
C GLY A 198 0.88 -10.65 -6.61
N LYS A 199 1.74 -9.73 -6.20
CA LYS A 199 2.74 -9.15 -7.10
C LYS A 199 4.12 -9.66 -6.73
N LYS A 200 4.59 -10.68 -7.47
CA LYS A 200 6.03 -10.78 -7.73
C LYS A 200 6.38 -9.46 -8.39
N SER A 201 7.08 -8.61 -7.68
CA SER A 201 7.66 -7.38 -8.19
C SER A 201 8.67 -7.74 -9.27
N GLY A 202 8.17 -7.90 -10.48
CA GLY A 202 8.96 -8.01 -11.69
C GLY A 202 9.07 -6.63 -12.29
N LYS A 203 9.91 -5.80 -11.74
CA LYS A 203 10.54 -4.71 -12.46
C LYS A 203 11.95 -4.56 -11.94
N LYS A 204 12.87 -5.27 -12.56
CA LYS A 204 14.23 -4.76 -12.72
C LYS A 204 14.08 -3.39 -13.36
N SER A 205 14.42 -2.35 -12.65
CA SER A 205 14.79 -1.09 -13.27
C SER A 205 16.04 -1.37 -14.10
N ASP A 206 15.92 -1.24 -15.42
CA ASP A 206 17.05 -1.16 -16.34
C ASP A 206 17.79 0.17 -16.09
N ALA A 207 18.64 0.16 -15.10
CA ALA A 207 19.72 1.12 -14.90
C ALA A 207 20.73 0.46 -13.96
N ASP A 208 21.56 -0.41 -14.50
CA ASP A 208 22.94 -0.64 -14.18
C ASP A 208 23.41 -1.92 -14.89
N ALA A 209 23.53 -1.84 -16.20
CA ALA A 209 24.39 -2.74 -16.96
C ALA A 209 25.83 -2.25 -16.80
N ALA A 210 26.43 -2.52 -15.63
CA ALA A 210 27.87 -2.41 -15.44
C ALA A 210 28.29 -3.42 -14.37
N SER A 211 28.93 -4.51 -14.86
CA SER A 211 29.69 -5.48 -14.07
C SER A 211 28.87 -6.37 -13.12
N GLU A 212 28.54 -7.58 -13.57
CA GLU A 212 28.09 -8.69 -12.72
C GLU A 212 29.21 -9.12 -11.76
N ILE A 213 29.42 -8.39 -10.70
CA ILE A 213 30.06 -8.91 -9.51
C ILE A 213 28.94 -9.64 -8.76
N ASN A 214 29.08 -10.97 -8.61
CA ASN A 214 28.14 -11.79 -7.85
C ASN A 214 28.23 -11.38 -6.37
N ASP A 215 27.35 -10.49 -5.92
CA ASP A 215 27.30 -9.92 -4.56
C ASP A 215 26.96 -10.95 -3.45
N ARG A 216 26.73 -12.23 -3.82
CA ARG A 216 26.44 -13.35 -2.91
C ARG A 216 27.45 -14.48 -2.99
N ALA A 217 28.61 -14.25 -3.57
CA ALA A 217 29.57 -15.30 -3.87
C ALA A 217 30.50 -15.67 -2.69
N ALA A 218 30.64 -14.81 -1.68
CA ALA A 218 31.43 -15.16 -0.51
C ALA A 218 30.64 -16.13 0.40
N ALA A 219 31.35 -17.08 1.00
CA ALA A 219 30.76 -18.03 1.92
C ALA A 219 30.33 -17.37 3.22
N VAL A 220 29.11 -17.69 3.69
CA VAL A 220 28.53 -17.13 4.90
C VAL A 220 28.50 -18.18 6.02
N HIS A 221 29.07 -17.88 7.17
CA HIS A 221 28.98 -18.68 8.39
C HIS A 221 28.05 -18.01 9.41
N ILE A 222 27.04 -18.74 9.94
CA ILE A 222 26.06 -18.17 10.85
C ILE A 222 26.18 -18.81 12.22
N THR A 223 26.36 -17.98 13.26
CA THR A 223 26.60 -18.44 14.62
C THR A 223 25.52 -17.93 15.57
N ASN A 224 24.92 -18.83 16.34
CA ASN A 224 23.97 -18.50 17.39
C ASN A 224 24.71 -18.07 18.67
N ALA A 225 24.73 -16.82 18.97
CA ALA A 225 25.27 -16.22 20.19
C ALA A 225 24.18 -15.79 21.20
N ALA A 226 22.90 -15.99 20.85
CA ALA A 226 21.76 -15.69 21.73
C ALA A 226 21.33 -16.88 22.58
N ARG A 227 21.80 -18.10 22.29
CA ARG A 227 21.36 -19.38 22.89
C ARG A 227 19.87 -19.68 22.68
N VAL A 228 19.31 -19.23 21.58
CA VAL A 228 17.95 -19.57 21.17
C VAL A 228 17.98 -20.85 20.34
N ALA A 229 17.11 -21.80 20.65
CA ALA A 229 17.08 -23.09 19.92
C ALA A 229 16.83 -22.84 18.42
N ASN A 230 17.62 -23.51 17.57
CA ASN A 230 17.55 -23.50 16.10
C ASN A 230 17.79 -22.14 15.40
N LEU A 231 18.06 -21.05 16.12
CA LEU A 231 18.17 -19.71 15.55
C LEU A 231 19.12 -19.61 14.35
N ALA A 232 20.35 -20.14 14.47
CA ALA A 232 21.31 -20.11 13.37
C ALA A 232 20.89 -20.97 12.18
N GLY A 233 20.18 -22.09 12.43
CA GLY A 233 19.61 -22.94 11.38
C GLY A 233 18.49 -22.29 10.59
N ASP A 234 17.58 -21.59 11.26
CA ASP A 234 16.48 -20.86 10.63
C ASP A 234 17.02 -19.71 9.75
N TYR A 235 18.08 -19.04 10.22
CA TYR A 235 18.75 -17.99 9.44
C TYR A 235 19.54 -18.54 8.27
N ALA A 236 20.21 -19.66 8.43
CA ALA A 236 20.90 -20.34 7.34
C ALA A 236 19.95 -20.74 6.22
N LYS A 237 18.77 -21.22 6.59
CA LYS A 237 17.70 -21.53 5.63
C LYS A 237 17.24 -20.28 4.88
N LYS A 238 16.92 -19.20 5.59
CA LYS A 238 16.55 -17.91 4.98
C LYS A 238 17.64 -17.36 4.05
N ALA A 239 18.89 -17.37 4.48
CA ALA A 239 20.02 -16.94 3.66
C ALA A 239 20.16 -17.79 2.38
N SER A 240 20.04 -19.12 2.49
CA SER A 240 20.09 -20.02 1.34
C SER A 240 18.94 -19.80 0.36
N GLU A 241 17.74 -19.51 0.84
CA GLU A 241 16.56 -19.18 0.02
C GLU A 241 16.77 -17.86 -0.75
N GLN A 242 17.58 -16.94 -0.21
CA GLN A 242 17.98 -15.69 -0.87
C GLN A 242 19.22 -15.84 -1.79
N GLY A 243 19.73 -17.05 -1.93
CA GLY A 243 20.83 -17.36 -2.86
C GLY A 243 22.24 -17.19 -2.28
N PHE A 244 22.41 -17.05 -0.96
CA PHE A 244 23.72 -17.02 -0.32
C PHE A 244 24.27 -18.45 -0.13
N THR A 245 25.59 -18.60 -0.26
CA THR A 245 26.28 -19.84 0.02
C THR A 245 26.59 -19.93 1.52
N VAL A 246 25.79 -20.70 2.27
CA VAL A 246 26.04 -20.93 3.69
C VAL A 246 27.08 -22.02 3.88
N SER A 247 28.25 -21.66 4.41
CA SER A 247 29.36 -22.58 4.67
C SER A 247 29.23 -23.38 5.96
N GLY A 248 28.40 -22.91 6.90
CA GLY A 248 28.15 -23.61 8.13
C GLY A 248 27.29 -22.85 9.12
N VAL A 249 26.78 -23.58 10.10
CA VAL A 249 26.03 -23.05 11.24
C VAL A 249 26.64 -23.57 12.54
N GLY A 250 26.65 -22.73 13.58
CA GLY A 250 27.23 -23.09 14.87
C GLY A 250 26.62 -22.33 16.03
N ASN A 251 27.11 -22.66 17.23
CA ASN A 251 26.82 -21.92 18.44
C ASN A 251 28.08 -21.20 18.90
N ALA A 252 27.94 -19.96 19.36
CA ALA A 252 29.05 -19.23 19.94
C ALA A 252 29.48 -19.82 21.29
N ALA A 253 30.76 -19.70 21.61
CA ALA A 253 31.29 -20.14 22.91
C ALA A 253 30.69 -19.35 24.07
N SER A 254 30.37 -18.07 23.85
CA SER A 254 29.77 -17.16 24.84
C SER A 254 28.52 -16.51 24.28
N VAL A 255 27.60 -16.13 25.19
CA VAL A 255 26.42 -15.31 24.84
C VAL A 255 26.89 -13.90 24.51
N GLN A 256 26.35 -13.35 23.42
CA GLN A 256 26.58 -11.95 23.06
C GLN A 256 25.25 -11.19 23.15
N SER A 257 25.30 -9.97 23.63
CA SER A 257 24.12 -9.09 23.72
C SER A 257 23.75 -8.50 22.37
N ALA A 258 24.75 -8.23 21.51
CA ALA A 258 24.57 -7.61 20.20
C ALA A 258 24.84 -8.59 19.06
N THR A 259 24.01 -8.51 18.02
CA THR A 259 24.22 -9.19 16.73
C THR A 259 25.33 -8.45 15.97
N THR A 260 26.29 -9.20 15.44
CA THR A 260 27.44 -8.66 14.71
C THR A 260 27.62 -9.31 13.35
N LEU A 261 28.01 -8.50 12.38
CA LEU A 261 28.28 -8.92 11.00
C LEU A 261 29.75 -8.62 10.67
N LEU A 262 30.52 -9.67 10.49
CA LEU A 262 31.94 -9.56 10.15
C LEU A 262 32.16 -9.96 8.69
N ALA A 263 33.07 -9.29 8.02
CA ALA A 263 33.46 -9.61 6.64
C ALA A 263 34.99 -9.58 6.50
N ALA A 264 35.50 -10.47 5.66
CA ALA A 264 36.91 -10.46 5.27
C ALA A 264 37.26 -9.12 4.58
N ASP A 265 38.54 -8.78 4.60
CA ASP A 265 39.08 -7.60 3.89
C ASP A 265 39.23 -7.86 2.39
N THR A 266 38.10 -8.23 1.76
CA THR A 266 37.99 -8.41 0.30
C THR A 266 36.71 -7.75 -0.19
N ASP A 267 36.75 -7.13 -1.36
CA ASP A 267 35.57 -6.46 -1.93
C ASP A 267 34.37 -7.40 -2.03
N GLN A 268 34.59 -8.67 -2.36
CA GLN A 268 33.55 -9.67 -2.48
C GLN A 268 32.89 -10.00 -1.15
N ALA A 269 33.66 -10.18 -0.06
CA ALA A 269 33.10 -10.44 1.26
C ALA A 269 32.34 -9.22 1.81
N GLN A 270 32.85 -8.01 1.60
CA GLN A 270 32.17 -6.77 2.01
C GLN A 270 30.84 -6.60 1.27
N GLN A 271 30.80 -6.82 -0.03
CA GLN A 271 29.57 -6.76 -0.82
C GLN A 271 28.57 -7.84 -0.40
N THR A 272 29.05 -9.07 -0.19
CA THR A 272 28.19 -10.16 0.30
C THR A 272 27.61 -9.86 1.68
N ALA A 273 28.39 -9.27 2.58
CA ALA A 273 27.90 -8.89 3.92
C ALA A 273 26.85 -7.78 3.84
N VAL A 274 27.05 -6.77 2.99
CA VAL A 274 26.05 -5.70 2.76
C VAL A 274 24.77 -6.29 2.17
N ALA A 275 24.85 -7.16 1.17
CA ALA A 275 23.72 -7.84 0.58
C ALA A 275 22.98 -8.72 1.63
N LEU A 276 23.73 -9.46 2.45
CA LEU A 276 23.19 -10.30 3.51
C LEU A 276 22.43 -9.48 4.55
N ALA A 277 22.99 -8.36 5.02
CA ALA A 277 22.33 -7.47 5.95
C ALA A 277 21.03 -6.93 5.38
N LYS A 278 21.04 -6.51 4.11
CA LYS A 278 19.87 -5.99 3.40
C LYS A 278 18.77 -7.07 3.23
N ASP A 279 19.13 -8.24 2.75
CA ASP A 279 18.16 -9.30 2.41
C ASP A 279 17.57 -9.98 3.67
N LEU A 280 18.34 -10.00 4.77
CA LEU A 280 17.86 -10.45 6.08
C LEU A 280 17.23 -9.34 6.92
N ASN A 281 17.17 -8.11 6.38
CA ASN A 281 16.61 -6.93 7.04
C ASN A 281 17.27 -6.61 8.39
N LEU A 282 18.59 -6.79 8.45
CA LEU A 282 19.41 -6.46 9.62
C LEU A 282 19.94 -5.02 9.47
N ASP A 283 19.70 -4.17 10.45
CA ASP A 283 20.28 -2.81 10.48
C ASP A 283 21.73 -2.87 10.99
N LEU A 284 22.58 -3.58 10.23
CA LEU A 284 23.96 -3.83 10.55
C LEU A 284 24.89 -3.37 9.42
N LYS A 285 26.01 -2.76 9.81
CA LYS A 285 27.13 -2.51 8.90
C LYS A 285 28.18 -3.59 9.10
N PRO A 286 28.75 -4.16 8.02
CA PRO A 286 29.81 -5.13 8.14
C PRO A 286 31.05 -4.50 8.78
N VAL A 287 31.67 -5.23 9.69
CA VAL A 287 32.95 -4.87 10.30
C VAL A 287 34.03 -5.73 9.68
N THR A 288 35.09 -5.09 9.15
CA THR A 288 36.21 -5.81 8.55
C THR A 288 36.98 -6.61 9.63
N ALA A 289 37.21 -7.89 9.36
CA ALA A 289 37.89 -8.81 10.27
C ALA A 289 38.83 -9.74 9.53
N ALA A 290 39.85 -10.26 10.21
CA ALA A 290 40.77 -11.26 9.68
C ALA A 290 40.14 -12.65 9.72
N ILE A 291 39.15 -12.87 8.84
CA ILE A 291 38.35 -14.10 8.70
C ILE A 291 38.25 -14.49 7.23
N ASP A 292 37.76 -15.69 6.95
CA ASP A 292 37.39 -16.09 5.60
C ASP A 292 35.89 -15.83 5.37
N GLY A 293 35.57 -15.15 4.25
CA GLY A 293 34.19 -14.86 3.85
C GLY A 293 33.43 -13.92 4.78
N VAL A 294 32.22 -14.27 5.14
CA VAL A 294 31.29 -13.48 5.98
C VAL A 294 30.86 -14.28 7.21
N GLN A 295 30.86 -13.67 8.39
CA GLN A 295 30.36 -14.29 9.61
C GLN A 295 29.25 -13.42 10.23
N LEU A 296 28.08 -14.03 10.44
CA LEU A 296 26.94 -13.43 11.12
C LEU A 296 26.81 -14.08 12.51
N HIS A 297 27.03 -13.31 13.56
CA HIS A 297 26.82 -13.74 14.94
C HIS A 297 25.49 -13.16 15.45
N LEU A 298 24.52 -14.01 15.71
CA LEU A 298 23.18 -13.64 16.18
C LEU A 298 23.17 -13.46 17.69
N GLY A 299 23.18 -12.22 18.18
CA GLY A 299 23.13 -11.86 19.59
C GLY A 299 21.70 -11.85 20.18
N GLN A 300 21.60 -11.51 21.47
CA GLN A 300 20.29 -11.48 22.16
C GLN A 300 19.34 -10.40 21.66
N ASP A 301 19.87 -9.31 21.08
CA ASP A 301 19.11 -8.25 20.42
C ASP A 301 18.42 -8.72 19.13
N TYR A 302 18.86 -9.84 18.58
CA TYR A 302 18.20 -10.46 17.43
C TYR A 302 16.72 -10.77 17.69
N GLN A 303 16.34 -11.15 18.89
CA GLN A 303 14.94 -11.40 19.26
C GLN A 303 14.09 -10.12 19.27
N SER A 304 14.69 -8.94 19.45
CA SER A 304 14.01 -7.65 19.42
C SER A 304 13.90 -7.06 18.01
N VAL A 305 14.67 -7.57 17.04
CA VAL A 305 14.71 -7.12 15.63
C VAL A 305 13.82 -7.96 14.74
N GLU A 306 13.29 -9.08 15.20
CA GLU A 306 12.20 -9.78 14.49
C GLU A 306 10.95 -8.90 14.48
N LYS A 307 10.92 -7.91 13.58
CA LYS A 307 9.62 -7.43 13.11
C LYS A 307 8.91 -8.65 12.54
N PRO A 308 7.70 -8.98 13.04
CA PRO A 308 6.94 -10.08 12.48
C PRO A 308 6.92 -9.87 10.98
N GLU A 309 7.36 -10.87 10.23
CA GLU A 309 7.27 -10.86 8.76
C GLU A 309 5.81 -10.55 8.44
N LYS A 310 5.55 -9.33 7.95
CA LYS A 310 4.18 -8.91 7.69
C LYS A 310 3.66 -9.85 6.63
N SER A 311 2.82 -10.78 7.04
CA SER A 311 2.16 -11.70 6.11
C SER A 311 1.56 -10.88 4.98
N PRO A 312 1.81 -11.23 3.70
CA PRO A 312 1.34 -10.41 2.58
C PRO A 312 -0.19 -10.30 2.65
N VAL A 313 -0.66 -9.07 2.64
CA VAL A 313 -2.09 -8.74 2.78
C VAL A 313 -2.83 -9.24 1.55
N LYS A 314 -3.75 -10.19 1.74
CA LYS A 314 -4.64 -10.69 0.69
C LYS A 314 -5.84 -9.76 0.57
N THR A 315 -5.83 -8.88 -0.44
CA THR A 315 -6.93 -7.95 -0.70
C THR A 315 -6.98 -7.57 -2.17
N THR A 316 -8.14 -7.09 -2.60
CA THR A 316 -8.26 -6.43 -3.91
C THR A 316 -7.64 -5.04 -3.81
N ASN A 317 -6.78 -4.72 -4.76
CA ASN A 317 -6.12 -3.42 -4.85
C ASN A 317 -6.02 -2.96 -6.30
N ARG A 318 -5.91 -1.63 -6.48
CA ARG A 318 -5.74 -0.98 -7.77
C ARG A 318 -4.81 0.22 -7.62
N LYS A 319 -3.87 0.38 -8.54
CA LYS A 319 -3.08 1.62 -8.65
C LYS A 319 -3.85 2.69 -9.39
N ALA A 320 -3.65 3.96 -9.03
CA ALA A 320 -4.29 5.08 -9.72
C ALA A 320 -3.87 5.19 -11.19
N SER A 321 -2.65 4.75 -11.54
CA SER A 321 -2.14 4.72 -12.93
C SER A 321 -2.60 3.50 -13.74
N GLN A 322 -3.21 2.51 -13.10
CA GLN A 322 -3.58 1.26 -13.77
C GLN A 322 -4.66 1.51 -14.82
N SER A 323 -4.47 0.96 -16.03
CA SER A 323 -5.49 0.99 -17.09
C SER A 323 -6.84 0.53 -16.55
N LEU A 324 -7.90 1.25 -16.90
CA LEU A 324 -9.24 0.97 -16.43
C LEU A 324 -9.86 -0.26 -17.13
N CYS A 325 -9.30 -0.68 -18.27
CA CYS A 325 -9.71 -1.88 -19.04
C CYS A 325 -8.87 -3.12 -18.77
N GLY A 326 -7.79 -3.05 -17.99
CA GLY A 326 -6.83 -4.14 -17.86
C GLY A 326 -6.70 -4.69 -16.46
#